data_c045fa21d827eee7517ec86e356d8e59
#
_entry.id   c045fa21d827eee7517ec86e356d8e59
#
_cell.length_a   1.000
_cell.length_b   1.000
_cell.length_c   1.000
_cell.angle_alpha   90.00
_cell.angle_beta   90.00
_cell.angle_gamma   90.00
#
_symmetry.space_group_name_H-M   'P 1'
#
loop_
_entity.id
_entity.type
_entity.pdbx_description
1 polymer ?
#
loop_
_entity_poly.entity_id
_entity_poly.type
_entity_poly.pdbx_seq_one_letter_code
_entity_poly.pdbx_strand_id
1 'polypeptide(L)'
;MRESSIVPAVAEPFIVQVLSGAAVVEERELGGPWLKTRVEAGDFFLTASQSPYELRWKAIGPEPFGTMHLHLGLPVFTRAVEEAFEQNLETIHLRDVSGFKDTFLAALLEGLRREVSSRRPASPLFVQGVAQALAVHLARNYTELTKDVRVYKGALPGFKLRKVTELMAAHLEEEFSLVRLAREADMSEFHFSRLFKRTTGLTPSQYFIHLRMEKARRLLRETNQSVIEIGLDVGYTSPSHFAQIFRREVGISPSEYRRPA
;
A
#
# COMPACT_ATOMS: atom_id res chain seq x y z
N MET A 1 14.03 4.63 16.23
CA MET A 1 12.66 4.05 16.35
C MET A 1 12.28 3.51 14.97
N ARG A 2 11.79 2.30 14.83
CA ARG A 2 11.37 1.77 13.54
C ARG A 2 10.06 2.48 13.16
N GLU A 3 10.06 3.17 12.03
CA GLU A 3 8.83 3.78 11.52
C GLU A 3 7.92 2.68 10.99
N SER A 4 6.65 2.68 11.37
CA SER A 4 5.63 1.80 10.80
C SER A 4 4.82 2.57 9.77
N SER A 5 4.48 1.90 8.68
CA SER A 5 3.57 2.42 7.66
C SER A 5 2.24 1.70 7.76
N ILE A 6 1.14 2.42 7.58
CA ILE A 6 -0.18 1.80 7.46
C ILE A 6 -0.34 1.32 6.02
N VAL A 7 -0.55 0.02 5.86
CA VAL A 7 -0.93 -0.59 4.59
C VAL A 7 -2.45 -0.59 4.53
N PRO A 8 -3.06 0.07 3.54
CA PRO A 8 -4.51 0.14 3.45
C PRO A 8 -5.10 -1.23 3.07
N ALA A 9 -6.33 -1.47 3.48
CA ALA A 9 -7.10 -2.60 2.99
C ALA A 9 -7.36 -2.43 1.49
N VAL A 10 -7.04 -3.45 0.70
CA VAL A 10 -7.30 -3.48 -0.75
C VAL A 10 -8.04 -4.76 -1.10
N ALA A 11 -9.03 -4.63 -1.98
CA ALA A 11 -9.81 -5.78 -2.43
C ALA A 11 -9.05 -6.63 -3.44
N GLU A 12 -8.13 -6.03 -4.18
CA GLU A 12 -7.34 -6.71 -5.19
C GLU A 12 -6.23 -7.55 -4.54
N PRO A 13 -5.93 -8.74 -5.08
CA PRO A 13 -4.73 -9.47 -4.71
C PRO A 13 -3.48 -8.59 -4.83
N PHE A 14 -2.78 -8.42 -3.73
CA PHE A 14 -1.55 -7.67 -3.65
C PHE A 14 -0.39 -8.62 -3.43
N ILE A 15 0.55 -8.63 -4.37
CA ILE A 15 1.73 -9.50 -4.39
C ILE A 15 2.96 -8.62 -4.19
N VAL A 16 3.80 -8.97 -3.24
CA VAL A 16 5.10 -8.34 -3.04
C VAL A 16 6.17 -9.42 -3.25
N GLN A 17 7.09 -9.18 -4.16
CA GLN A 17 8.28 -10.02 -4.36
C GLN A 17 9.52 -9.32 -3.80
N VAL A 18 10.31 -10.03 -3.01
CA VAL A 18 11.64 -9.58 -2.61
C VAL A 18 12.60 -9.83 -3.77
N LEU A 19 13.14 -8.74 -4.34
CA LEU A 19 14.05 -8.80 -5.49
C LEU A 19 15.52 -8.92 -5.08
N SER A 20 15.90 -8.28 -3.97
CA SER A 20 17.29 -8.26 -3.48
C SER A 20 17.35 -8.06 -1.98
N GLY A 21 18.47 -8.46 -1.38
CA GLY A 21 18.74 -8.33 0.04
C GLY A 21 17.87 -9.22 0.92
N ALA A 22 17.92 -8.95 2.22
CA ALA A 22 17.11 -9.64 3.23
C ALA A 22 16.61 -8.64 4.26
N ALA A 23 15.47 -8.95 4.90
CA ALA A 23 14.89 -8.13 5.96
C ALA A 23 14.16 -8.97 7.02
N VAL A 24 13.99 -8.39 8.20
CA VAL A 24 12.91 -8.78 9.12
C VAL A 24 11.74 -7.83 8.86
N VAL A 25 10.64 -8.38 8.41
CA VAL A 25 9.37 -7.70 8.23
C VAL A 25 8.50 -7.99 9.46
N GLU A 26 7.90 -6.97 10.01
CA GLU A 26 6.97 -7.07 11.13
C GLU A 26 5.63 -6.49 10.70
N GLU A 27 4.57 -7.26 10.85
CA GLU A 27 3.21 -6.92 10.46
C GLU A 27 2.27 -7.10 11.65
N ARG A 28 1.22 -6.27 11.74
CA ARG A 28 0.14 -6.45 12.72
C ARG A 28 -1.17 -5.85 12.25
N GLU A 29 -2.28 -6.39 12.69
CA GLU A 29 -3.54 -5.67 12.69
C GLU A 29 -3.44 -4.41 13.57
N LEU A 30 -4.23 -3.38 13.29
CA LEU A 30 -4.20 -2.13 14.06
C LEU A 30 -4.45 -2.41 15.56
N GLY A 31 -3.41 -2.16 16.36
CA GLY A 31 -3.44 -2.41 17.81
C GLY A 31 -3.19 -3.86 18.24
N GLY A 32 -2.96 -4.79 17.31
CA GLY A 32 -2.63 -6.18 17.57
C GLY A 32 -1.15 -6.45 17.87
N PRO A 33 -0.79 -7.71 18.13
CA PRO A 33 0.60 -8.12 18.35
C PRO A 33 1.38 -8.08 17.02
N TRP A 34 2.68 -7.78 17.11
CA TRP A 34 3.58 -7.83 15.96
C TRP A 34 3.95 -9.27 15.60
N LEU A 35 3.67 -9.67 14.38
CA LEU A 35 4.16 -10.90 13.77
C LEU A 35 5.45 -10.59 13.01
N LYS A 36 6.46 -11.46 13.14
CA LYS A 36 7.79 -11.25 12.53
C LYS A 36 8.06 -12.34 11.51
N THR A 37 8.43 -11.93 10.30
CA THR A 37 8.84 -12.83 9.22
C THR A 37 10.21 -12.40 8.72
N ARG A 38 11.17 -13.33 8.67
CA ARG A 38 12.44 -13.12 7.98
C ARG A 38 12.26 -13.46 6.52
N VAL A 39 12.70 -12.56 5.65
CA VAL A 39 12.58 -12.72 4.19
C VAL A 39 13.89 -12.38 3.50
N GLU A 40 14.10 -13.01 2.34
CA GLU A 40 15.25 -12.81 1.48
C GLU A 40 14.84 -12.79 0.00
N ALA A 41 15.78 -12.50 -0.89
CA ALA A 41 15.53 -12.51 -2.33
C ALA A 41 14.84 -13.80 -2.79
N GLY A 42 13.76 -13.65 -3.55
CA GLY A 42 12.89 -14.73 -4.02
C GLY A 42 11.70 -15.06 -3.14
N ASP A 43 11.60 -14.49 -1.94
CA ASP A 43 10.41 -14.61 -1.09
C ASP A 43 9.28 -13.70 -1.55
N PHE A 44 8.04 -14.11 -1.22
CA PHE A 44 6.82 -13.40 -1.55
C PHE A 44 5.98 -13.10 -0.32
N PHE A 45 5.19 -12.04 -0.44
CA PHE A 45 4.01 -11.79 0.37
C PHE A 45 2.81 -11.73 -0.54
N LEU A 46 1.71 -12.31 -0.09
CA LEU A 46 0.42 -12.29 -0.79
C LEU A 46 -0.64 -11.87 0.21
N THR A 47 -1.39 -10.84 -0.12
CA THR A 47 -2.48 -10.36 0.72
C THR A 47 -3.65 -9.84 -0.09
N ALA A 48 -4.85 -10.00 0.44
CA ALA A 48 -6.06 -9.30 0.07
C ALA A 48 -6.74 -8.83 1.36
N SER A 49 -5.98 -8.12 2.17
CA SER A 49 -6.40 -7.73 3.52
C SER A 49 -7.70 -6.94 3.51
N GLN A 50 -8.66 -7.42 4.29
CA GLN A 50 -9.97 -6.78 4.46
C GLN A 50 -9.94 -5.57 5.42
N SER A 51 -8.83 -5.44 6.16
CA SER A 51 -8.61 -4.37 7.13
C SER A 51 -7.22 -3.77 6.91
N PRO A 52 -7.04 -2.46 7.18
CA PRO A 52 -5.71 -1.88 7.17
C PRO A 52 -4.86 -2.52 8.26
N TYR A 53 -3.58 -2.68 7.99
CA TYR A 53 -2.60 -3.22 8.93
C TYR A 53 -1.35 -2.37 8.99
N GLU A 54 -0.57 -2.51 10.05
CA GLU A 54 0.72 -1.84 10.19
C GLU A 54 1.85 -2.76 9.75
N LEU A 55 2.78 -2.19 9.00
CA LEU A 55 3.97 -2.86 8.50
C LEU A 55 5.21 -2.03 8.80
N ARG A 56 6.29 -2.70 9.21
CA ARG A 56 7.62 -2.12 9.30
C ARG A 56 8.67 -3.17 8.97
N TRP A 57 9.83 -2.74 8.51
CA TRP A 57 10.91 -3.67 8.21
C TRP A 57 12.27 -3.12 8.65
N LYS A 58 13.22 -4.04 8.80
CA LYS A 58 14.62 -3.75 9.01
C LYS A 58 15.44 -4.62 8.08
N ALA A 59 16.19 -4.01 7.16
CA ALA A 59 17.13 -4.72 6.30
C ALA A 59 18.21 -5.44 7.14
N ILE A 60 18.67 -6.59 6.62
CA ILE A 60 19.70 -7.42 7.22
C ILE A 60 20.80 -7.63 6.18
N GLY A 61 22.05 -7.47 6.58
CA GLY A 61 23.20 -7.63 5.69
C GLY A 61 23.53 -6.39 4.86
N PRO A 62 24.53 -6.49 3.99
CA PRO A 62 25.07 -5.36 3.23
C PRO A 62 24.27 -5.02 1.97
N GLU A 63 23.47 -5.96 1.45
CA GLU A 63 22.71 -5.74 0.22
C GLU A 63 21.47 -4.89 0.45
N PRO A 64 21.17 -3.93 -0.45
CA PRO A 64 19.93 -3.17 -0.39
C PRO A 64 18.71 -4.08 -0.47
N PHE A 65 17.76 -3.89 0.45
CA PHE A 65 16.48 -4.58 0.42
C PHE A 65 15.57 -3.94 -0.63
N GLY A 66 15.32 -4.67 -1.70
CA GLY A 66 14.50 -4.23 -2.83
C GLY A 66 13.28 -5.12 -3.01
N THR A 67 12.12 -4.50 -3.27
CA THR A 67 10.86 -5.20 -3.49
C THR A 67 10.16 -4.74 -4.76
N MET A 68 9.39 -5.63 -5.37
CA MET A 68 8.45 -5.32 -6.45
C MET A 68 7.02 -5.53 -5.94
N HIS A 69 6.16 -4.58 -6.21
CA HIS A 69 4.77 -4.57 -5.80
C HIS A 69 3.86 -4.72 -7.03
N LEU A 70 2.91 -5.64 -6.97
CA LEU A 70 1.93 -5.88 -8.03
C LEU A 70 0.52 -5.99 -7.44
N HIS A 71 -0.40 -5.21 -7.99
CA HIS A 71 -1.82 -5.33 -7.72
C HIS A 71 -2.49 -6.00 -8.92
N LEU A 72 -3.12 -7.14 -8.68
CA LEU A 72 -3.86 -7.85 -9.72
C LEU A 72 -5.31 -7.33 -9.77
N GLY A 73 -5.72 -6.82 -10.92
CA GLY A 73 -7.05 -6.22 -11.08
C GLY A 73 -8.18 -7.18 -10.70
N LEU A 74 -9.10 -6.69 -9.88
CA LEU A 74 -10.20 -7.49 -9.33
C LEU A 74 -11.03 -8.22 -10.40
N PRO A 75 -11.40 -7.61 -11.56
CA PRO A 75 -12.17 -8.31 -12.59
C PRO A 75 -11.46 -9.54 -13.15
N VAL A 76 -10.12 -9.50 -13.27
CA VAL A 76 -9.33 -10.63 -13.78
C VAL A 76 -9.29 -11.76 -12.75
N PHE A 77 -9.07 -11.41 -11.47
CA PHE A 77 -9.05 -12.38 -10.38
C PHE A 77 -10.42 -13.02 -10.14
N THR A 78 -11.49 -12.20 -10.12
CA THR A 78 -12.88 -12.65 -10.01
C THR A 78 -13.21 -13.72 -11.04
N ARG A 79 -12.93 -13.44 -12.32
CA ARG A 79 -13.18 -14.38 -13.41
C ARG A 79 -12.41 -15.68 -13.26
N ALA A 80 -11.15 -15.62 -12.78
CA ALA A 80 -10.34 -16.81 -12.56
C ALA A 80 -10.89 -17.68 -11.41
N VAL A 81 -11.42 -17.06 -10.36
CA VAL A 81 -12.07 -17.77 -9.25
C VAL A 81 -13.39 -18.42 -9.71
N GLU A 82 -14.23 -17.70 -10.46
CA GLU A 82 -15.46 -18.24 -11.03
C GLU A 82 -15.20 -19.48 -11.92
N GLU A 83 -14.17 -19.40 -12.78
CA GLU A 83 -13.76 -20.51 -13.63
C GLU A 83 -13.20 -21.71 -12.83
N ALA A 84 -12.44 -21.45 -11.76
CA ALA A 84 -11.76 -22.49 -11.00
C ALA A 84 -12.72 -23.29 -10.09
N PHE A 85 -13.79 -22.66 -9.60
CA PHE A 85 -14.62 -23.24 -8.54
C PHE A 85 -16.09 -23.42 -8.90
N GLU A 86 -16.56 -22.95 -10.06
CA GLU A 86 -17.98 -22.97 -10.46
C GLU A 86 -18.94 -22.46 -9.36
N GLN A 87 -18.44 -21.66 -8.43
CA GLN A 87 -19.12 -21.20 -7.22
C GLN A 87 -19.07 -19.67 -7.08
N ASN A 88 -19.95 -19.15 -6.23
CA ASN A 88 -20.05 -17.72 -5.96
C ASN A 88 -18.84 -17.24 -5.16
N LEU A 89 -18.19 -16.16 -5.62
CA LEU A 89 -17.04 -15.48 -5.02
C LEU A 89 -17.22 -15.09 -3.55
N GLU A 90 -18.47 -14.99 -3.08
CA GLU A 90 -18.76 -14.55 -1.71
C GLU A 90 -18.22 -15.50 -0.64
N THR A 91 -17.85 -16.72 -1.02
CA THR A 91 -17.35 -17.75 -0.10
C THR A 91 -15.87 -18.08 -0.28
N ILE A 92 -15.21 -17.48 -1.28
CA ILE A 92 -13.81 -17.77 -1.62
C ILE A 92 -12.94 -16.56 -1.27
N HIS A 93 -11.93 -16.77 -0.44
CA HIS A 93 -11.00 -15.74 -0.02
C HIS A 93 -9.58 -16.10 -0.38
N LEU A 94 -8.80 -15.08 -0.80
CA LEU A 94 -7.37 -15.22 -0.95
C LEU A 94 -6.75 -15.31 0.45
N ARG A 95 -5.84 -16.27 0.64
CA ARG A 95 -5.07 -16.40 1.89
C ARG A 95 -4.02 -15.31 1.98
N ASP A 96 -3.88 -14.73 3.15
CA ASP A 96 -2.72 -13.90 3.48
C ASP A 96 -1.54 -14.81 3.81
N VAL A 97 -0.44 -14.68 3.05
CA VAL A 97 0.77 -15.52 3.21
C VAL A 97 2.00 -14.63 3.18
N SER A 98 2.86 -14.77 4.20
CA SER A 98 4.08 -13.97 4.33
C SER A 98 5.33 -14.86 4.28
N GLY A 99 6.33 -14.48 3.48
CA GLY A 99 7.63 -15.14 3.42
C GLY A 99 7.60 -16.54 2.79
N PHE A 100 6.94 -16.72 1.66
CA PHE A 100 6.88 -17.99 0.94
C PHE A 100 7.63 -17.93 -0.40
N LYS A 101 7.94 -19.08 -0.97
CA LYS A 101 8.56 -19.21 -2.29
C LYS A 101 7.61 -19.91 -3.26
N ASP A 102 7.53 -19.38 -4.49
CA ASP A 102 6.76 -19.94 -5.59
C ASP A 102 7.49 -19.70 -6.90
N THR A 103 7.98 -20.78 -7.50
CA THR A 103 8.79 -20.72 -8.73
C THR A 103 7.98 -20.29 -9.95
N PHE A 104 6.70 -20.65 -10.02
CA PHE A 104 5.85 -20.26 -11.13
C PHE A 104 5.47 -18.77 -11.04
N LEU A 105 5.12 -18.31 -9.84
CA LEU A 105 4.87 -16.91 -9.57
C LEU A 105 6.12 -16.07 -9.89
N ALA A 106 7.30 -16.52 -9.48
CA ALA A 106 8.57 -15.85 -9.77
C ALA A 106 8.83 -15.71 -11.27
N ALA A 107 8.58 -16.77 -12.06
CA ALA A 107 8.76 -16.74 -13.50
C ALA A 107 7.82 -15.75 -14.20
N LEU A 108 6.54 -15.71 -13.81
CA LEU A 108 5.56 -14.79 -14.36
C LEU A 108 5.90 -13.32 -14.05
N LEU A 109 6.29 -13.04 -12.80
CA LEU A 109 6.66 -11.69 -12.39
C LEU A 109 7.97 -11.22 -13.00
N GLU A 110 8.94 -12.10 -13.18
CA GLU A 110 10.19 -11.78 -13.90
C GLU A 110 9.90 -11.48 -15.38
N GLY A 111 8.99 -12.22 -16.02
CA GLY A 111 8.52 -11.92 -17.37
C GLY A 111 7.91 -10.51 -17.47
N LEU A 112 7.00 -10.16 -16.55
CA LEU A 112 6.41 -8.82 -16.46
C LEU A 112 7.48 -7.73 -16.22
N ARG A 113 8.40 -7.97 -15.30
CA ARG A 113 9.47 -7.02 -14.97
C ARG A 113 10.33 -6.71 -16.20
N ARG A 114 10.70 -7.72 -16.97
CA ARG A 114 11.47 -7.56 -18.22
C ARG A 114 10.70 -6.79 -19.28
N GLU A 115 9.42 -7.11 -19.44
CA GLU A 115 8.54 -6.46 -20.40
C GLU A 115 8.40 -4.96 -20.11
N VAL A 116 8.10 -4.59 -18.85
CA VAL A 116 7.91 -3.21 -18.42
C VAL A 116 9.23 -2.40 -18.42
N SER A 117 10.36 -3.09 -18.13
CA SER A 117 11.69 -2.44 -18.11
C SER A 117 12.33 -2.34 -19.50
N SER A 118 11.69 -2.89 -20.53
CA SER A 118 12.22 -2.84 -21.89
C SER A 118 12.19 -1.41 -22.46
N ARG A 119 13.05 -1.14 -23.44
CA ARG A 119 13.03 0.15 -24.18
C ARG A 119 11.84 0.29 -25.13
N ARG A 120 11.12 -0.79 -25.39
CA ARG A 120 9.91 -0.81 -26.21
C ARG A 120 8.69 -0.64 -25.31
N PRO A 121 7.59 -0.05 -25.83
CA PRO A 121 6.33 -0.07 -25.09
C PRO A 121 5.91 -1.51 -24.75
N ALA A 122 5.47 -1.72 -23.52
CA ALA A 122 5.04 -3.04 -23.08
C ALA A 122 3.87 -3.54 -23.94
N SER A 123 3.91 -4.81 -24.34
CA SER A 123 2.83 -5.44 -25.12
C SER A 123 1.60 -5.63 -24.26
N PRO A 124 0.45 -4.99 -24.58
CA PRO A 124 -0.79 -5.20 -23.81
C PRO A 124 -1.23 -6.67 -23.80
N LEU A 125 -1.03 -7.39 -24.90
CA LEU A 125 -1.37 -8.80 -25.01
C LEU A 125 -0.53 -9.67 -24.06
N PHE A 126 0.78 -9.40 -23.96
CA PHE A 126 1.66 -10.09 -23.03
C PHE A 126 1.27 -9.82 -21.57
N VAL A 127 1.08 -8.55 -21.23
CA VAL A 127 0.68 -8.14 -19.87
C VAL A 127 -0.66 -8.77 -19.47
N GLN A 128 -1.63 -8.78 -20.39
CA GLN A 128 -2.93 -9.41 -20.15
C GLN A 128 -2.80 -10.92 -19.98
N GLY A 129 -2.02 -11.60 -20.81
CA GLY A 129 -1.78 -13.04 -20.70
C GLY A 129 -1.15 -13.44 -19.38
N VAL A 130 -0.13 -12.68 -18.93
CA VAL A 130 0.52 -12.91 -17.63
C VAL A 130 -0.46 -12.62 -16.49
N ALA A 131 -1.25 -11.56 -16.55
CA ALA A 131 -2.25 -11.24 -15.53
C ALA A 131 -3.30 -12.37 -15.39
N GLN A 132 -3.74 -12.95 -16.50
CA GLN A 132 -4.65 -14.12 -16.49
C GLN A 132 -3.99 -15.35 -15.88
N ALA A 133 -2.75 -15.66 -16.25
CA ALA A 133 -2.01 -16.77 -15.68
C ALA A 133 -1.79 -16.62 -14.17
N LEU A 134 -1.44 -15.41 -13.71
CA LEU A 134 -1.35 -15.06 -12.29
C LEU A 134 -2.68 -15.28 -11.58
N ALA A 135 -3.79 -14.77 -12.13
CA ALA A 135 -5.11 -14.88 -11.55
C ALA A 135 -5.52 -16.35 -11.34
N VAL A 136 -5.35 -17.18 -12.37
CA VAL A 136 -5.67 -18.63 -12.30
C VAL A 136 -4.76 -19.34 -11.30
N HIS A 137 -3.47 -19.02 -11.28
CA HIS A 137 -2.52 -19.61 -10.33
C HIS A 137 -2.90 -19.27 -8.88
N LEU A 138 -3.20 -18.00 -8.59
CA LEU A 138 -3.63 -17.56 -7.26
C LEU A 138 -4.95 -18.21 -6.86
N ALA A 139 -5.95 -18.23 -7.76
CA ALA A 139 -7.24 -18.83 -7.50
C ALA A 139 -7.14 -20.31 -7.12
N ARG A 140 -6.28 -21.09 -7.80
CA ARG A 140 -6.12 -22.51 -7.55
C ARG A 140 -5.29 -22.88 -6.34
N ASN A 141 -4.27 -22.08 -6.01
CA ASN A 141 -3.26 -22.45 -5.01
C ASN A 141 -3.32 -21.64 -3.72
N TYR A 142 -3.94 -20.45 -3.75
CA TYR A 142 -3.88 -19.50 -2.64
C TYR A 142 -5.25 -19.03 -2.17
N THR A 143 -6.33 -19.72 -2.54
CA THR A 143 -7.67 -19.43 -2.02
C THR A 143 -8.14 -20.48 -1.04
N GLU A 144 -9.08 -20.11 -0.20
CA GLU A 144 -9.76 -20.98 0.74
C GLU A 144 -11.25 -20.68 0.79
N LEU A 145 -12.05 -21.71 1.11
CA LEU A 145 -13.47 -21.57 1.35
C LEU A 145 -13.69 -21.12 2.78
N THR A 146 -14.28 -19.97 3.00
CA THR A 146 -14.68 -19.52 4.33
C THR A 146 -16.19 -19.55 4.48
N LYS A 147 -16.67 -20.02 5.65
CA LYS A 147 -18.09 -19.99 6.00
C LYS A 147 -18.58 -18.61 6.41
N ASP A 148 -17.66 -17.70 6.75
CA ASP A 148 -17.95 -16.32 7.12
C ASP A 148 -17.92 -15.42 5.88
N VAL A 149 -19.09 -15.14 5.36
CA VAL A 149 -19.33 -14.18 4.27
C VAL A 149 -19.12 -12.75 4.79
N ARG A 150 -17.88 -12.36 5.03
CA ARG A 150 -17.54 -10.93 5.17
C ARG A 150 -17.21 -10.38 3.78
N VAL A 151 -18.26 -10.21 3.00
CA VAL A 151 -18.21 -9.64 1.65
C VAL A 151 -17.47 -8.31 1.66
N TYR A 152 -16.59 -8.11 0.67
CA TYR A 152 -15.95 -6.83 0.28
C TYR A 152 -16.93 -5.66 -0.01
N LYS A 153 -18.21 -5.77 0.39
CA LYS A 153 -19.21 -4.70 0.30
C LYS A 153 -18.78 -3.54 1.18
N GLY A 154 -18.01 -2.61 0.59
CA GLY A 154 -17.72 -1.34 1.22
C GLY A 154 -16.26 -0.94 1.38
N ALA A 155 -15.30 -1.56 0.72
CA ALA A 155 -13.95 -1.02 0.55
C ALA A 155 -13.89 -0.12 -0.70
N LEU A 156 -12.98 0.87 -0.69
CA LEU A 156 -12.69 1.66 -1.88
C LEU A 156 -11.85 0.79 -2.82
N PRO A 157 -12.23 0.64 -4.12
CA PRO A 157 -11.44 -0.12 -5.08
C PRO A 157 -9.99 0.37 -5.12
N GLY A 158 -9.01 -0.54 -5.15
CA GLY A 158 -7.60 -0.18 -5.03
C GLY A 158 -7.10 0.79 -6.10
N PHE A 159 -7.61 0.69 -7.36
CA PHE A 159 -7.27 1.66 -8.39
C PHE A 159 -7.79 3.07 -8.07
N LYS A 160 -8.98 3.21 -7.46
CA LYS A 160 -9.52 4.49 -6.99
C LYS A 160 -8.74 5.02 -5.79
N LEU A 161 -8.39 4.14 -4.84
CA LEU A 161 -7.55 4.50 -3.70
C LEU A 161 -6.22 5.06 -4.18
N ARG A 162 -5.52 4.33 -5.07
CA ARG A 162 -4.24 4.76 -5.63
C ARG A 162 -4.36 6.12 -6.31
N LYS A 163 -5.33 6.30 -7.21
CA LYS A 163 -5.57 7.54 -7.93
C LYS A 163 -5.75 8.72 -6.97
N VAL A 164 -6.53 8.53 -5.91
CA VAL A 164 -6.77 9.56 -4.90
C VAL A 164 -5.53 9.84 -4.04
N THR A 165 -4.80 8.81 -3.62
CA THR A 165 -3.58 8.99 -2.81
C THR A 165 -2.44 9.61 -3.60
N GLU A 166 -2.30 9.30 -4.89
CA GLU A 166 -1.38 9.96 -5.81
C GLU A 166 -1.73 11.45 -5.98
N LEU A 167 -3.04 11.75 -6.16
CA LEU A 167 -3.52 13.14 -6.22
C LEU A 167 -3.22 13.90 -4.93
N MET A 168 -3.44 13.28 -3.76
CA MET A 168 -3.08 13.88 -2.47
C MET A 168 -1.57 14.15 -2.39
N ALA A 169 -0.73 13.17 -2.74
CA ALA A 169 0.72 13.28 -2.65
C ALA A 169 1.31 14.32 -3.60
N ALA A 170 0.68 14.54 -4.75
CA ALA A 170 1.10 15.54 -5.73
C ALA A 170 0.75 16.98 -5.33
N HIS A 171 -0.17 17.18 -4.36
CA HIS A 171 -0.72 18.50 -4.00
C HIS A 171 -0.70 18.74 -2.49
N LEU A 172 0.38 18.34 -1.81
CA LEU A 172 0.49 18.45 -0.36
C LEU A 172 0.59 19.90 0.14
N GLU A 173 1.03 20.82 -0.71
CA GLU A 173 1.09 22.27 -0.42
C GLU A 173 -0.27 22.96 -0.50
N GLU A 174 -1.23 22.40 -1.24
CA GLU A 174 -2.55 22.98 -1.43
C GLU A 174 -3.50 22.72 -0.25
N GLU A 175 -4.58 23.46 -0.16
CA GLU A 175 -5.65 23.17 0.80
C GLU A 175 -6.31 21.82 0.55
N PHE A 176 -6.62 21.12 1.65
CA PHE A 176 -7.35 19.86 1.56
C PHE A 176 -8.76 20.06 0.99
N SER A 177 -9.10 19.35 -0.06
CA SER A 177 -10.42 19.39 -0.70
C SER A 177 -11.06 18.01 -0.81
N LEU A 178 -12.00 17.73 0.08
CA LEU A 178 -12.79 16.50 0.04
C LEU A 178 -13.57 16.36 -1.26
N VAL A 179 -14.14 17.48 -1.74
CA VAL A 179 -14.90 17.54 -3.01
C VAL A 179 -14.06 17.08 -4.18
N ARG A 180 -12.80 17.56 -4.28
CA ARG A 180 -11.87 17.18 -5.35
C ARG A 180 -11.57 15.69 -5.32
N LEU A 181 -11.29 15.13 -4.14
CA LEU A 181 -10.97 13.73 -3.96
C LEU A 181 -12.17 12.80 -4.26
N ALA A 182 -13.36 13.19 -3.81
CA ALA A 182 -14.59 12.44 -4.08
C ALA A 182 -14.91 12.41 -5.59
N ARG A 183 -14.75 13.57 -6.27
CA ARG A 183 -14.88 13.64 -7.74
C ARG A 183 -13.88 12.75 -8.46
N GLU A 184 -12.62 12.75 -8.02
CA GLU A 184 -11.56 11.89 -8.59
C GLU A 184 -11.88 10.40 -8.44
N ALA A 185 -12.53 10.02 -7.33
CA ALA A 185 -13.03 8.67 -7.09
C ALA A 185 -14.36 8.36 -7.78
N ASP A 186 -14.99 9.34 -8.46
CA ASP A 186 -16.34 9.22 -9.02
C ASP A 186 -17.36 8.77 -7.97
N MET A 187 -17.45 9.52 -6.87
CA MET A 187 -18.32 9.24 -5.71
C MET A 187 -18.84 10.53 -5.07
N SER A 188 -19.93 10.41 -4.29
CA SER A 188 -20.32 11.49 -3.38
C SER A 188 -19.32 11.60 -2.21
N GLU A 189 -19.15 12.79 -1.64
CA GLU A 189 -18.23 13.04 -0.52
C GLU A 189 -18.48 12.11 0.68
N PHE A 190 -19.76 11.92 1.03
CA PHE A 190 -20.15 11.03 2.13
C PHE A 190 -19.78 9.58 1.86
N HIS A 191 -20.06 9.07 0.65
CA HIS A 191 -19.74 7.71 0.28
C HIS A 191 -18.23 7.50 0.22
N PHE A 192 -17.51 8.42 -0.42
CA PHE A 192 -16.05 8.42 -0.49
C PHE A 192 -15.40 8.42 0.90
N SER A 193 -15.76 9.38 1.78
CA SER A 193 -15.18 9.47 3.13
C SER A 193 -15.36 8.19 3.93
N ARG A 194 -16.55 7.57 3.85
CA ARG A 194 -16.86 6.33 4.56
C ARG A 194 -16.02 5.17 4.02
N LEU A 195 -15.96 5.01 2.70
CA LEU A 195 -15.18 3.94 2.08
C LEU A 195 -13.68 4.16 2.30
N PHE A 196 -13.19 5.38 2.12
CA PHE A 196 -11.78 5.72 2.32
C PHE A 196 -11.35 5.41 3.75
N LYS A 197 -12.12 5.86 4.77
CA LYS A 197 -11.83 5.56 6.18
C LYS A 197 -11.85 4.05 6.46
N ARG A 198 -12.80 3.32 5.88
CA ARG A 198 -12.89 1.87 6.04
C ARG A 198 -11.69 1.17 5.41
N THR A 199 -11.22 1.65 4.27
CA THR A 199 -10.10 1.07 3.53
C THR A 199 -8.74 1.41 4.14
N THR A 200 -8.56 2.66 4.62
CA THR A 200 -7.25 3.14 5.11
C THR A 200 -7.13 3.20 6.64
N GLY A 201 -8.24 3.05 7.37
CA GLY A 201 -8.30 3.28 8.81
C GLY A 201 -8.36 4.76 9.20
N LEU A 202 -8.09 5.68 8.28
CA LEU A 202 -8.03 7.13 8.49
C LEU A 202 -9.09 7.84 7.65
N THR A 203 -9.61 8.97 8.15
CA THR A 203 -10.40 9.85 7.30
C THR A 203 -9.52 10.45 6.20
N PRO A 204 -10.08 10.89 5.05
CA PRO A 204 -9.29 11.52 3.99
C PRO A 204 -8.42 12.68 4.47
N SER A 205 -8.93 13.52 5.39
CA SER A 205 -8.16 14.62 5.96
C SER A 205 -7.04 14.17 6.88
N GLN A 206 -7.28 13.16 7.72
CA GLN A 206 -6.22 12.57 8.57
C GLN A 206 -5.11 11.92 7.73
N TYR A 207 -5.49 11.23 6.66
CA TYR A 207 -4.54 10.62 5.73
C TYR A 207 -3.70 11.69 5.01
N PHE A 208 -4.31 12.81 4.60
CA PHE A 208 -3.61 13.93 3.99
C PHE A 208 -2.60 14.58 4.96
N ILE A 209 -3.00 14.76 6.24
CA ILE A 209 -2.07 15.23 7.28
C ILE A 209 -0.91 14.24 7.46
N HIS A 210 -1.19 12.94 7.48
CA HIS A 210 -0.15 11.91 7.57
C HIS A 210 0.87 12.03 6.42
N LEU A 211 0.42 12.16 5.18
CA LEU A 211 1.31 12.36 4.02
C LEU A 211 2.17 13.63 4.14
N ARG A 212 1.58 14.73 4.63
CA ARG A 212 2.34 15.97 4.92
C ARG A 212 3.44 15.74 5.93
N MET A 213 3.14 15.03 7.02
CA MET A 213 4.13 14.73 8.06
C MET A 213 5.22 13.79 7.58
N GLU A 214 4.90 12.81 6.74
CA GLU A 214 5.91 11.95 6.10
C GLU A 214 6.86 12.75 5.21
N LYS A 215 6.33 13.66 4.36
CA LYS A 215 7.16 14.56 3.55
C LYS A 215 8.02 15.46 4.44
N ALA A 216 7.45 16.04 5.49
CA ALA A 216 8.18 16.89 6.44
C ALA A 216 9.32 16.13 7.14
N ARG A 217 9.06 14.91 7.62
CA ARG A 217 10.08 14.04 8.23
C ARG A 217 11.24 13.75 7.29
N ARG A 218 10.93 13.45 6.01
CA ARG A 218 11.96 13.25 4.98
C ARG A 218 12.78 14.50 4.77
N LEU A 219 12.15 15.66 4.57
CA LEU A 219 12.85 16.95 4.36
C LEU A 219 13.72 17.34 5.57
N LEU A 220 13.24 17.10 6.79
CA LEU A 220 14.00 17.34 8.03
C LEU A 220 15.28 16.49 8.11
N ARG A 221 15.29 15.29 7.58
CA ARG A 221 16.46 14.37 7.59
C ARG A 221 17.41 14.60 6.41
N GLU A 222 16.86 14.90 5.25
CA GLU A 222 17.59 14.85 3.97
C GLU A 222 18.04 16.22 3.47
N THR A 223 17.55 17.31 4.09
CA THR A 223 17.85 18.68 3.65
C THR A 223 18.26 19.59 4.81
N ASN A 224 18.89 20.72 4.46
CA ASN A 224 19.23 21.80 5.38
C ASN A 224 18.18 22.93 5.40
N GLN A 225 17.00 22.74 4.79
CA GLN A 225 15.91 23.71 4.81
C GLN A 225 15.52 24.05 6.24
N SER A 226 15.15 25.30 6.51
CA SER A 226 14.63 25.69 7.82
C SER A 226 13.32 24.99 8.15
N VAL A 227 12.98 24.86 9.43
CA VAL A 227 11.68 24.29 9.85
C VAL A 227 10.51 25.08 9.26
N ILE A 228 10.69 26.40 9.07
CA ILE A 228 9.67 27.28 8.49
C ILE A 228 9.47 26.95 7.00
N GLU A 229 10.53 26.83 6.23
CA GLU A 229 10.48 26.47 4.81
C GLU A 229 9.84 25.10 4.62
N ILE A 230 10.22 24.11 5.43
CA ILE A 230 9.58 22.78 5.38
C ILE A 230 8.09 22.86 5.70
N GLY A 231 7.70 23.69 6.69
CA GLY A 231 6.30 23.93 7.00
C GLY A 231 5.51 24.46 5.79
N LEU A 232 6.08 25.41 5.07
CA LEU A 232 5.50 25.95 3.82
C LEU A 232 5.42 24.90 2.72
N ASP A 233 6.49 24.14 2.50
CA ASP A 233 6.58 23.09 1.47
C ASP A 233 5.57 21.94 1.67
N VAL A 234 5.08 21.77 2.89
CA VAL A 234 4.02 20.81 3.22
C VAL A 234 2.68 21.47 3.50
N GLY A 235 2.48 22.73 3.07
CA GLY A 235 1.20 23.42 3.03
C GLY A 235 0.73 24.03 4.35
N TYR A 236 1.65 24.41 5.26
CA TYR A 236 1.32 25.15 6.48
C TYR A 236 1.83 26.59 6.38
N THR A 237 0.91 27.55 6.38
CA THR A 237 1.23 28.99 6.39
C THR A 237 1.69 29.51 7.75
N SER A 238 1.36 28.79 8.85
CA SER A 238 1.76 29.14 10.22
C SER A 238 2.80 28.15 10.75
N PRO A 239 4.04 28.59 11.06
CA PRO A 239 5.07 27.76 11.65
C PRO A 239 4.66 27.13 12.98
N SER A 240 3.92 27.88 13.82
CA SER A 240 3.44 27.38 15.11
C SER A 240 2.40 26.26 14.92
N HIS A 241 1.49 26.43 13.96
CA HIS A 241 0.51 25.39 13.64
C HIS A 241 1.20 24.14 13.07
N PHE A 242 2.17 24.31 12.18
CA PHE A 242 2.98 23.18 11.68
C PHE A 242 3.66 22.43 12.83
N ALA A 243 4.38 23.14 13.72
CA ALA A 243 5.08 22.52 14.83
C ALA A 243 4.15 21.77 15.80
N GLN A 244 2.95 22.31 16.04
CA GLN A 244 1.92 21.67 16.86
C GLN A 244 1.41 20.38 16.23
N ILE A 245 1.05 20.41 14.93
CA ILE A 245 0.58 19.23 14.20
C ILE A 245 1.69 18.18 14.13
N PHE A 246 2.92 18.59 13.78
CA PHE A 246 4.06 17.67 13.71
C PHE A 246 4.31 16.97 15.06
N ARG A 247 4.30 17.72 16.17
CA ARG A 247 4.48 17.13 17.50
C ARG A 247 3.35 16.17 17.86
N ARG A 248 2.11 16.48 17.48
CA ARG A 248 0.95 15.59 17.70
C ARG A 248 1.09 14.27 16.95
N GLU A 249 1.52 14.33 15.69
CA GLU A 249 1.60 13.15 14.81
C GLU A 249 2.89 12.33 15.01
N VAL A 250 4.02 12.99 15.36
CA VAL A 250 5.35 12.39 15.44
C VAL A 250 5.82 12.18 16.89
N GLY A 251 5.22 12.86 17.85
CA GLY A 251 5.55 12.76 19.28
C GLY A 251 6.59 13.75 19.78
N ILE A 252 7.43 14.34 18.90
CA ILE A 252 8.46 15.32 19.21
C ILE A 252 8.37 16.51 18.25
N SER A 253 8.99 17.65 18.59
CA SER A 253 8.98 18.83 17.73
C SER A 253 9.84 18.62 16.47
N PRO A 254 9.59 19.39 15.37
CA PRO A 254 10.42 19.34 14.16
C PRO A 254 11.90 19.59 14.42
N SER A 255 12.23 20.52 15.33
CA SER A 255 13.61 20.85 15.69
C SER A 255 14.31 19.74 16.47
N GLU A 256 13.59 19.05 17.37
CA GLU A 256 14.09 17.86 18.07
C GLU A 256 14.29 16.69 17.11
N TYR A 257 13.36 16.50 16.15
CA TYR A 257 13.44 15.45 15.14
C TYR A 257 14.65 15.57 14.21
N ARG A 258 15.09 16.80 13.90
CA ARG A 258 16.28 17.09 13.07
C ARG A 258 17.59 16.79 13.75
N ARG A 259 17.66 16.92 15.08
CA ARG A 259 18.92 16.69 15.81
C ARG A 259 19.33 15.23 15.66
N PRO A 260 20.58 14.94 15.23
CA PRO A 260 21.11 13.58 15.30
C PRO A 260 21.09 13.12 16.77
N ALA A 261 20.69 11.86 16.96
CA ALA A 261 20.70 11.22 18.27
C ALA A 261 22.12 10.98 18.75
#